data_4dad7b21d20433970e3c24541d61ac7a
#
_entry.id   4dad7b21d20433970e3c24541d61ac7a
#
_cell.length_a   1.000
_cell.length_b   1.000
_cell.length_c   1.000
_cell.angle_alpha   90.00
_cell.angle_beta   90.00
_cell.angle_gamma   90.00
#
_symmetry.space_group_name_H-M   'P 1'
#
loop_
_entity.id
_entity.type
_entity.pdbx_description
1 polymer ?
#
loop_
_entity_poly.entity_id
_entity_poly.type
_entity_poly.pdbx_seq_one_letter_code
_entity_poly.pdbx_strand_id
1 'polypeptide(L)'
;MQTRITRLLGLDHPLLQAGMSWASSSAALPAAVSAAGALGVIAAGPMYPEALRAAIRELRQLTAAAGCPSAPFAVNVPLYNKRAAELLDVVEAEQVPILIASQGGTRGHLARFQSQGVKWLHVVASALHARKAEDAGVDGVIAIGGEAGGHPAPDEVSAMVVVRAVLRAVRLPVIAGGGVADGAGIAAMLAL
;
A
#
# COMPACT_ATOMS: atom_id res chain seq x y z
N MET A 1 -8.25 9.79 14.24
CA MET A 1 -7.82 11.06 13.60
C MET A 1 -8.25 11.05 12.15
N GLN A 2 -8.90 12.12 11.66
CA GLN A 2 -9.31 12.22 10.27
C GLN A 2 -8.22 12.86 9.41
N THR A 3 -7.68 12.10 8.46
CA THR A 3 -6.72 12.55 7.47
C THR A 3 -7.28 12.37 6.06
N ARG A 4 -6.56 12.82 5.02
CA ARG A 4 -6.93 12.57 3.61
C ARG A 4 -6.94 11.07 3.29
N ILE A 5 -6.00 10.31 3.87
CA ILE A 5 -5.89 8.87 3.68
C ILE A 5 -7.00 8.10 4.38
N THR A 6 -7.33 8.44 5.63
CA THR A 6 -8.43 7.76 6.33
C THR A 6 -9.77 7.94 5.61
N ARG A 7 -10.02 9.15 5.06
CA ARG A 7 -11.23 9.39 4.25
C ARG A 7 -11.21 8.65 2.91
N LEU A 8 -10.05 8.61 2.24
CA LEU A 8 -9.92 7.94 0.94
C LEU A 8 -10.13 6.43 1.04
N LEU A 9 -9.61 5.81 2.10
CA LEU A 9 -9.55 4.35 2.24
C LEU A 9 -10.55 3.78 3.26
N GLY A 10 -11.34 4.63 3.93
CA GLY A 10 -12.31 4.19 4.94
C GLY A 10 -11.65 3.64 6.22
N LEU A 11 -10.55 4.25 6.68
CA LEU A 11 -9.80 3.79 7.85
C LEU A 11 -10.19 4.58 9.11
N ASP A 12 -10.14 3.93 10.28
CA ASP A 12 -10.28 4.57 11.59
C ASP A 12 -8.97 5.25 12.00
N HIS A 13 -7.84 4.65 11.63
CA HIS A 13 -6.50 5.10 11.97
C HIS A 13 -5.67 5.41 10.72
N PRO A 14 -4.87 6.49 10.69
CA PRO A 14 -4.01 6.84 9.55
C PRO A 14 -2.74 5.98 9.53
N LEU A 15 -2.91 4.67 9.62
CA LEU A 15 -1.83 3.68 9.71
C LEU A 15 -2.00 2.61 8.64
N LEU A 16 -0.89 2.26 8.00
CA LEU A 16 -0.81 1.17 7.05
C LEU A 16 0.32 0.23 7.49
N GLN A 17 0.02 -1.05 7.62
CA GLN A 17 1.06 -2.06 7.72
C GLN A 17 1.71 -2.21 6.35
N ALA A 18 3.02 -2.12 6.27
CA ALA A 18 3.74 -2.26 5.01
C ALA A 18 3.59 -3.68 4.43
N GLY A 19 3.57 -3.79 3.09
CA GLY A 19 3.69 -5.08 2.43
C GLY A 19 5.10 -5.64 2.60
N MET A 20 5.27 -6.54 3.55
CA MET A 20 6.57 -7.14 3.91
C MET A 20 6.62 -8.59 3.44
N SER A 21 7.46 -8.88 2.44
CA SER A 21 7.69 -10.26 1.97
C SER A 21 7.96 -11.20 3.15
N TRP A 22 7.35 -12.39 3.12
CA TRP A 22 7.38 -13.42 4.16
C TRP A 22 6.63 -13.07 5.45
N ALA A 23 6.74 -11.84 5.95
CA ALA A 23 6.06 -11.41 7.17
C ALA A 23 4.56 -11.14 6.94
N SER A 24 4.17 -10.63 5.78
CA SER A 24 2.76 -10.38 5.42
C SER A 24 2.34 -11.03 4.09
N SER A 25 3.04 -12.09 3.67
CA SER A 25 2.60 -12.96 2.56
C SER A 25 1.69 -14.09 3.08
N SER A 26 0.77 -13.72 3.98
CA SER A 26 -0.26 -14.56 4.59
C SER A 26 -1.41 -13.68 5.04
N ALA A 27 -2.51 -14.28 5.47
CA ALA A 27 -3.71 -13.55 5.90
C ALA A 27 -3.62 -12.99 7.32
N ALA A 28 -2.91 -13.66 8.23
CA ALA A 28 -3.03 -13.43 9.67
C ALA A 28 -2.69 -11.99 10.11
N LEU A 29 -1.49 -11.51 9.77
CA LEU A 29 -1.08 -10.13 10.12
C LEU A 29 -1.95 -9.07 9.45
N PRO A 30 -2.17 -9.11 8.10
CA PRO A 30 -3.05 -8.14 7.45
C PRO A 30 -4.48 -8.14 8.01
N ALA A 31 -5.06 -9.31 8.32
CA ALA A 31 -6.39 -9.40 8.90
C ALA A 31 -6.47 -8.74 10.29
N ALA A 32 -5.50 -9.01 11.15
CA ALA A 32 -5.44 -8.41 12.48
C ALA A 32 -5.34 -6.88 12.42
N VAL A 33 -4.51 -6.36 11.49
CA VAL A 33 -4.36 -4.91 11.28
C VAL A 33 -5.65 -4.29 10.75
N SER A 34 -6.29 -4.93 9.76
CA SER A 34 -7.56 -4.45 9.20
C SER A 34 -8.67 -4.46 10.24
N ALA A 35 -8.79 -5.50 11.04
CA ALA A 35 -9.78 -5.58 12.12
C ALA A 35 -9.55 -4.53 13.23
N ALA A 36 -8.31 -4.06 13.39
CA ALA A 36 -7.96 -2.98 14.30
C ALA A 36 -8.21 -1.56 13.74
N GLY A 37 -8.82 -1.42 12.56
CA GLY A 37 -9.17 -0.13 11.95
C GLY A 37 -8.04 0.58 11.18
N ALA A 38 -6.93 -0.13 10.93
CA ALA A 38 -5.83 0.32 10.07
C ALA A 38 -5.85 -0.44 8.73
N LEU A 39 -4.93 -0.18 7.81
CA LEU A 39 -4.86 -0.92 6.54
C LEU A 39 -3.89 -2.10 6.64
N GLY A 40 -4.41 -3.31 6.66
CA GLY A 40 -3.63 -4.52 6.49
C GLY A 40 -3.25 -4.75 5.03
N VAL A 41 -2.03 -5.19 4.77
CA VAL A 41 -1.50 -5.35 3.39
C VAL A 41 -0.89 -6.72 3.19
N ILE A 42 -1.46 -7.51 2.26
CA ILE A 42 -0.86 -8.77 1.82
C ILE A 42 0.28 -8.45 0.84
N ALA A 43 1.48 -8.95 1.12
CA ALA A 43 2.64 -8.83 0.22
C ALA A 43 2.64 -9.96 -0.81
N ALA A 44 2.24 -9.68 -2.04
CA ALA A 44 2.14 -10.68 -3.09
C ALA A 44 3.47 -11.04 -3.75
N GLY A 45 4.54 -10.27 -3.53
CA GLY A 45 5.82 -10.44 -4.21
C GLY A 45 6.37 -11.87 -4.26
N PRO A 46 6.47 -12.61 -3.14
CA PRO A 46 6.96 -13.98 -3.14
C PRO A 46 5.88 -15.04 -3.47
N MET A 47 4.61 -14.64 -3.63
CA MET A 47 3.49 -15.57 -3.75
C MET A 47 3.28 -16.07 -5.19
N TYR A 48 2.70 -17.24 -5.30
CA TYR A 48 2.05 -17.73 -6.51
C TYR A 48 0.58 -17.31 -6.53
N PRO A 49 -0.08 -17.23 -7.71
CA PRO A 49 -1.47 -16.78 -7.84
C PRO A 49 -2.45 -17.50 -6.91
N GLU A 50 -2.36 -18.82 -6.80
CA GLU A 50 -3.24 -19.62 -5.96
C GLU A 50 -3.05 -19.34 -4.48
N ALA A 51 -1.80 -19.14 -4.04
CA ALA A 51 -1.49 -18.79 -2.66
C ALA A 51 -2.01 -17.37 -2.31
N LEU A 52 -1.88 -16.42 -3.24
CA LEU A 52 -2.45 -15.08 -3.07
C LEU A 52 -3.98 -15.15 -2.95
N ARG A 53 -4.63 -15.91 -3.83
CA ARG A 53 -6.09 -16.11 -3.79
C ARG A 53 -6.54 -16.70 -2.45
N ALA A 54 -5.85 -17.73 -1.98
CA ALA A 54 -6.14 -18.35 -0.68
C ALA A 54 -5.99 -17.35 0.48
N ALA A 55 -4.88 -16.58 0.49
CA ALA A 55 -4.64 -15.57 1.53
C ALA A 55 -5.68 -14.45 1.53
N ILE A 56 -6.16 -13.99 0.37
CA ILE A 56 -7.22 -12.97 0.28
C ILE A 56 -8.52 -13.52 0.89
N ARG A 57 -8.89 -14.74 0.56
CA ARG A 57 -10.12 -15.37 1.07
C ARG A 57 -10.04 -15.63 2.57
N GLU A 58 -8.90 -16.13 3.05
CA GLU A 58 -8.64 -16.33 4.47
C GLU A 58 -8.69 -15.00 5.24
N LEU A 59 -8.10 -13.92 4.71
CA LEU A 59 -8.17 -12.59 5.32
C LEU A 59 -9.62 -12.16 5.54
N ARG A 60 -10.48 -12.31 4.53
CA ARG A 60 -11.90 -11.99 4.65
C ARG A 60 -12.63 -12.82 5.70
N GLN A 61 -12.28 -14.10 5.82
CA GLN A 61 -12.82 -14.98 6.86
C GLN A 61 -12.38 -14.52 8.27
N LEU A 62 -11.11 -14.19 8.44
CA LEU A 62 -10.56 -13.75 9.72
C LEU A 62 -11.13 -12.39 10.14
N THR A 63 -11.27 -11.42 9.23
CA THR A 63 -11.89 -10.13 9.55
C THR A 63 -13.38 -10.27 9.87
N ALA A 64 -14.10 -11.13 9.15
CA ALA A 64 -15.51 -11.43 9.46
C ALA A 64 -15.66 -12.10 10.83
N ALA A 65 -14.80 -13.05 11.16
CA ALA A 65 -14.78 -13.71 12.49
C ALA A 65 -14.47 -12.73 13.63
N ALA A 66 -13.68 -11.68 13.33
CA ALA A 66 -13.41 -10.57 14.27
C ALA A 66 -14.55 -9.53 14.34
N GLY A 67 -15.68 -9.75 13.67
CA GLY A 67 -16.80 -8.80 13.64
C GLY A 67 -16.63 -7.62 12.68
N CYS A 68 -15.63 -7.66 11.81
CA CYS A 68 -15.26 -6.58 10.89
C CYS A 68 -15.30 -7.05 9.40
N PRO A 69 -16.42 -7.55 8.87
CA PRO A 69 -16.49 -8.15 7.53
C PRO A 69 -16.19 -7.18 6.40
N SER A 70 -16.35 -5.87 6.64
CA SER A 70 -16.10 -4.80 5.68
C SER A 70 -14.78 -4.07 5.92
N ALA A 71 -13.90 -4.59 6.79
CA ALA A 71 -12.61 -3.95 7.07
C ALA A 71 -11.78 -3.83 5.77
N PRO A 72 -11.29 -2.64 5.42
CA PRO A 72 -10.49 -2.45 4.21
C PRO A 72 -9.15 -3.15 4.34
N PHE A 73 -8.66 -3.70 3.23
CA PHE A 73 -7.34 -4.30 3.13
C PHE A 73 -6.74 -4.02 1.74
N ALA A 74 -5.45 -4.19 1.62
CA ALA A 74 -4.75 -4.03 0.35
C ALA A 74 -3.92 -5.26 -0.02
N VAL A 75 -3.60 -5.36 -1.30
CA VAL A 75 -2.56 -6.26 -1.82
C VAL A 75 -1.43 -5.41 -2.40
N ASN A 76 -0.19 -5.69 -1.99
CA ASN A 76 0.99 -5.06 -2.59
C ASN A 76 1.56 -5.97 -3.68
N VAL A 77 1.65 -5.44 -4.90
CA VAL A 77 2.23 -6.12 -6.07
C VAL A 77 3.45 -5.33 -6.55
N PRO A 78 4.67 -5.92 -6.47
CA PRO A 78 5.84 -5.35 -7.13
C PRO A 78 5.74 -5.55 -8.64
N LEU A 79 5.65 -4.46 -9.41
CA LEU A 79 5.38 -4.52 -10.85
C LEU A 79 6.57 -5.06 -11.69
N TYR A 80 7.79 -5.10 -11.13
CA TYR A 80 8.93 -5.76 -11.76
C TYR A 80 8.90 -7.29 -11.69
N ASN A 81 8.01 -7.84 -10.85
CA ASN A 81 7.92 -9.29 -10.66
C ASN A 81 7.49 -9.96 -11.97
N LYS A 82 8.15 -11.06 -12.34
CA LYS A 82 7.80 -11.82 -13.55
C LYS A 82 6.35 -12.32 -13.56
N ARG A 83 5.76 -12.53 -12.39
CA ARG A 83 4.36 -12.93 -12.21
C ARG A 83 3.41 -11.76 -11.95
N ALA A 84 3.86 -10.51 -12.12
CA ALA A 84 3.01 -9.35 -11.79
C ALA A 84 1.65 -9.40 -12.51
N ALA A 85 1.61 -9.77 -13.78
CA ALA A 85 0.37 -9.88 -14.54
C ALA A 85 -0.60 -10.91 -13.92
N GLU A 86 -0.13 -12.10 -13.60
CA GLU A 86 -0.93 -13.16 -12.98
C GLU A 86 -1.42 -12.76 -11.57
N LEU A 87 -0.57 -12.08 -10.79
CA LEU A 87 -0.95 -11.57 -9.47
C LEU A 87 -2.00 -10.46 -9.56
N LEU A 88 -1.88 -9.57 -10.55
CA LEU A 88 -2.88 -8.55 -10.84
C LEU A 88 -4.21 -9.14 -11.29
N ASP A 89 -4.20 -10.24 -12.07
CA ASP A 89 -5.42 -10.97 -12.45
C ASP A 89 -6.12 -11.56 -11.22
N VAL A 90 -5.37 -12.04 -10.21
CA VAL A 90 -5.97 -12.47 -8.94
C VAL A 90 -6.56 -11.31 -8.17
N VAL A 91 -5.86 -10.17 -8.08
CA VAL A 91 -6.33 -8.94 -7.41
C VAL A 91 -7.67 -8.50 -7.99
N GLU A 92 -7.80 -8.51 -9.32
CA GLU A 92 -9.05 -8.18 -10.01
C GLU A 92 -10.14 -9.21 -9.76
N ALA A 93 -9.86 -10.51 -9.99
CA ALA A 93 -10.83 -11.58 -9.84
C ALA A 93 -11.38 -11.70 -8.41
N GLU A 94 -10.54 -11.42 -7.41
CA GLU A 94 -10.95 -11.39 -6.01
C GLU A 94 -11.49 -10.02 -5.58
N GLN A 95 -11.65 -9.06 -6.48
CA GLN A 95 -12.20 -7.73 -6.19
C GLN A 95 -11.56 -7.07 -4.96
N VAL A 96 -10.23 -7.02 -4.96
CA VAL A 96 -9.46 -6.39 -3.87
C VAL A 96 -9.71 -4.89 -3.90
N PRO A 97 -10.11 -4.26 -2.79
CA PRO A 97 -10.53 -2.85 -2.81
C PRO A 97 -9.38 -1.86 -3.01
N ILE A 98 -8.17 -2.23 -2.56
CA ILE A 98 -7.00 -1.34 -2.59
C ILE A 98 -5.78 -2.11 -3.13
N LEU A 99 -5.18 -1.58 -4.18
CA LEU A 99 -3.94 -2.09 -4.75
C LEU A 99 -2.78 -1.14 -4.41
N ILE A 100 -1.71 -1.68 -3.86
CA ILE A 100 -0.45 -0.97 -3.68
C ILE A 100 0.54 -1.48 -4.72
N ALA A 101 0.92 -0.64 -5.67
CA ALA A 101 1.92 -0.98 -6.66
C ALA A 101 3.29 -0.43 -6.27
N SER A 102 4.32 -1.25 -6.37
CA SER A 102 5.70 -0.87 -6.11
C SER A 102 6.62 -1.29 -7.24
N GLN A 103 7.74 -0.57 -7.41
CA GLN A 103 8.81 -0.90 -8.36
C GLN A 103 8.31 -1.17 -9.79
N GLY A 104 7.95 -0.14 -10.49
CA GLY A 104 7.48 -0.18 -11.88
C GLY A 104 6.53 0.95 -12.19
N GLY A 105 6.15 1.08 -13.45
CA GLY A 105 5.23 2.12 -13.91
C GLY A 105 3.77 1.64 -13.92
N THR A 106 2.84 2.57 -13.83
CA THR A 106 1.39 2.31 -13.82
C THR A 106 0.82 1.99 -15.21
N ARG A 107 1.59 2.24 -16.28
CA ARG A 107 1.13 2.12 -17.67
C ARG A 107 0.60 0.71 -17.97
N GLY A 108 -0.57 0.66 -18.60
CA GLY A 108 -1.23 -0.57 -19.01
C GLY A 108 -2.05 -1.26 -17.92
N HIS A 109 -1.94 -0.85 -16.66
CA HIS A 109 -2.65 -1.49 -15.56
C HIS A 109 -3.67 -0.58 -14.89
N LEU A 110 -3.35 0.71 -14.67
CA LEU A 110 -4.14 1.61 -13.83
C LEU A 110 -5.60 1.74 -14.27
N ALA A 111 -5.86 1.99 -15.55
CA ALA A 111 -7.21 2.16 -16.08
C ALA A 111 -8.10 0.93 -15.85
N ARG A 112 -7.52 -0.27 -15.95
CA ARG A 112 -8.19 -1.55 -15.69
C ARG A 112 -8.76 -1.61 -14.26
N PHE A 113 -7.99 -1.18 -13.27
CA PHE A 113 -8.41 -1.22 -11.87
C PHE A 113 -9.32 -0.05 -11.49
N GLN A 114 -9.04 1.13 -12.02
CA GLN A 114 -9.88 2.32 -11.77
C GLN A 114 -11.31 2.16 -12.29
N SER A 115 -11.50 1.49 -13.44
CA SER A 115 -12.84 1.19 -13.97
C SER A 115 -13.69 0.33 -13.05
N GLN A 116 -13.08 -0.39 -12.12
CA GLN A 116 -13.72 -1.24 -11.11
C GLN A 116 -13.82 -0.58 -9.73
N GLY A 117 -13.40 0.68 -9.59
CA GLY A 117 -13.41 1.40 -8.32
C GLY A 117 -12.28 1.03 -7.35
N VAL A 118 -11.30 0.23 -7.78
CA VAL A 118 -10.13 -0.12 -6.97
C VAL A 118 -9.28 1.11 -6.72
N LYS A 119 -8.92 1.36 -5.47
CA LYS A 119 -8.01 2.44 -5.10
C LYS A 119 -6.56 2.02 -5.38
N TRP A 120 -5.86 2.83 -6.16
CA TRP A 120 -4.47 2.58 -6.51
C TRP A 120 -3.52 3.49 -5.73
N LEU A 121 -2.72 2.92 -4.86
CA LEU A 121 -1.60 3.59 -4.21
C LEU A 121 -0.28 3.21 -4.89
N HIS A 122 0.60 4.18 -5.09
CA HIS A 122 1.89 3.92 -5.74
C HIS A 122 3.07 4.25 -4.83
N VAL A 123 4.01 3.32 -4.70
CA VAL A 123 5.22 3.53 -3.90
C VAL A 123 6.22 4.38 -4.69
N VAL A 124 6.69 5.47 -4.09
CA VAL A 124 7.59 6.43 -4.72
C VAL A 124 8.80 6.73 -3.81
N ALA A 125 9.95 6.94 -4.43
CA ALA A 125 11.19 7.21 -3.74
C ALA A 125 11.69 8.67 -3.94
N SER A 126 10.95 9.49 -4.69
CA SER A 126 11.34 10.88 -4.98
C SER A 126 10.15 11.72 -5.40
N ALA A 127 10.31 13.04 -5.35
CA ALA A 127 9.34 14.00 -5.87
C ALA A 127 9.07 13.81 -7.38
N LEU A 128 10.08 13.42 -8.15
CA LEU A 128 9.92 13.12 -9.57
C LEU A 128 9.03 11.89 -9.79
N HIS A 129 9.25 10.82 -9.03
CA HIS A 129 8.41 9.62 -9.09
C HIS A 129 6.97 9.92 -8.66
N ALA A 130 6.79 10.76 -7.63
CA ALA A 130 5.46 11.18 -7.18
C ALA A 130 4.70 11.97 -8.24
N ARG A 131 5.34 12.92 -8.93
CA ARG A 131 4.73 13.64 -10.06
C ARG A 131 4.30 12.71 -11.19
N LYS A 132 5.16 11.78 -11.58
CA LYS A 132 4.81 10.78 -12.61
C LYS A 132 3.62 9.90 -12.20
N ALA A 133 3.50 9.56 -10.93
CA ALA A 133 2.37 8.81 -10.40
C ALA A 133 1.09 9.66 -10.41
N GLU A 134 1.17 10.94 -10.01
CA GLU A 134 0.06 11.90 -10.07
C GLU A 134 -0.41 12.13 -11.50
N ASP A 135 0.51 12.37 -12.44
CA ASP A 135 0.20 12.54 -13.87
C ASP A 135 -0.45 11.30 -14.48
N ALA A 136 -0.12 10.12 -13.96
CA ALA A 136 -0.76 8.87 -14.35
C ALA A 136 -2.18 8.72 -13.78
N GLY A 137 -2.55 9.46 -12.72
CA GLY A 137 -3.88 9.47 -12.11
C GLY A 137 -4.08 8.49 -10.97
N VAL A 138 -3.03 8.11 -10.21
CA VAL A 138 -3.19 7.26 -9.02
C VAL A 138 -3.94 7.99 -7.90
N ASP A 139 -4.55 7.25 -6.96
CA ASP A 139 -5.35 7.83 -5.87
C ASP A 139 -4.49 8.38 -4.71
N GLY A 140 -3.25 7.90 -4.57
CA GLY A 140 -2.31 8.34 -3.54
C GLY A 140 -0.92 7.77 -3.73
N VAL A 141 0.05 8.31 -3.00
CA VAL A 141 1.43 7.85 -3.05
C VAL A 141 1.96 7.48 -1.67
N ILE A 142 2.83 6.48 -1.65
CA ILE A 142 3.59 6.06 -0.47
C ILE A 142 5.04 6.48 -0.68
N ALA A 143 5.46 7.54 0.01
CA ALA A 143 6.83 8.05 -0.05
C ALA A 143 7.72 7.27 0.91
N ILE A 144 8.72 6.56 0.38
CA ILE A 144 9.62 5.73 1.19
C ILE A 144 11.01 6.37 1.31
N GLY A 145 11.53 6.43 2.54
CA GLY A 145 12.90 6.85 2.81
C GLY A 145 13.91 5.71 2.73
N GLY A 146 15.19 6.06 2.82
CA GLY A 146 16.30 5.11 2.84
C GLY A 146 16.30 4.17 4.04
N GLU A 147 15.60 4.54 5.12
CA GLU A 147 15.41 3.71 6.32
C GLU A 147 14.40 2.57 6.10
N ALA A 148 13.74 2.52 4.93
CA ALA A 148 12.79 1.46 4.63
C ALA A 148 13.48 0.11 4.50
N GLY A 149 12.88 -0.92 5.10
CA GLY A 149 13.32 -2.30 4.91
C GLY A 149 13.00 -2.82 3.50
N GLY A 150 13.66 -3.90 3.10
CA GLY A 150 13.41 -4.58 1.83
C GLY A 150 14.15 -3.94 0.65
N HIS A 151 13.49 -3.13 -0.13
CA HIS A 151 14.04 -2.45 -1.31
C HIS A 151 14.03 -0.93 -1.10
N PRO A 152 15.00 -0.37 -0.38
CA PRO A 152 15.09 1.07 -0.18
C PRO A 152 15.38 1.78 -1.51
N ALA A 153 15.19 3.10 -1.52
CA ALA A 153 15.56 3.93 -2.66
C ALA A 153 17.08 3.91 -2.87
N PRO A 154 17.57 3.87 -4.12
CA PRO A 154 19.02 3.86 -4.39
C PRO A 154 19.76 5.07 -3.80
N ASP A 155 19.08 6.21 -3.72
CA ASP A 155 19.66 7.48 -3.25
C ASP A 155 19.73 7.61 -1.72
N GLU A 156 19.22 6.64 -0.97
CA GLU A 156 19.23 6.57 0.51
C GLU A 156 18.78 7.87 1.21
N VAL A 157 17.91 8.65 0.58
CA VAL A 157 17.37 9.89 1.17
C VAL A 157 16.46 9.54 2.35
N SER A 158 16.64 10.23 3.48
CA SER A 158 15.84 9.95 4.68
C SER A 158 14.34 10.18 4.48
N ALA A 159 13.51 9.42 5.21
CA ALA A 159 12.05 9.53 5.13
C ALA A 159 11.57 10.96 5.38
N MET A 160 12.15 11.66 6.37
CA MET A 160 11.80 13.04 6.69
C MET A 160 12.02 13.97 5.48
N VAL A 161 13.11 13.81 4.74
CA VAL A 161 13.44 14.64 3.58
C VAL A 161 12.56 14.29 2.37
N VAL A 162 12.43 13.00 2.04
CA VAL A 162 11.67 12.59 0.85
C VAL A 162 10.18 12.87 1.01
N VAL A 163 9.60 12.65 2.20
CA VAL A 163 8.18 12.94 2.47
C VAL A 163 7.90 14.44 2.28
N ARG A 164 8.74 15.32 2.82
CA ARG A 164 8.62 16.79 2.62
C ARG A 164 8.75 17.19 1.16
N ALA A 165 9.69 16.58 0.43
CA ALA A 165 9.87 16.86 -1.00
C ALA A 165 8.64 16.40 -1.83
N VAL A 166 8.08 15.23 -1.52
CA VAL A 166 6.89 14.70 -2.18
C VAL A 166 5.65 15.55 -1.87
N LEU A 167 5.42 15.92 -0.60
CA LEU A 167 4.30 16.78 -0.20
C LEU A 167 4.27 18.14 -0.91
N ARG A 168 5.44 18.69 -1.26
CA ARG A 168 5.55 19.94 -2.03
C ARG A 168 5.36 19.73 -3.54
N ALA A 169 5.53 18.50 -4.02
CA ALA A 169 5.55 18.18 -5.44
C ALA A 169 4.19 17.77 -6.00
N VAL A 170 3.30 17.21 -5.17
CA VAL A 170 2.01 16.65 -5.58
C VAL A 170 0.86 17.11 -4.69
N ARG A 171 -0.35 17.01 -5.23
CA ARG A 171 -1.60 17.27 -4.50
C ARG A 171 -2.27 16.01 -3.96
N LEU A 172 -1.76 14.85 -4.33
CA LEU A 172 -2.27 13.55 -3.87
C LEU A 172 -2.13 13.40 -2.34
N PRO A 173 -2.94 12.54 -1.70
CA PRO A 173 -2.64 12.03 -0.38
C PRO A 173 -1.27 11.35 -0.36
N VAL A 174 -0.44 11.70 0.64
CA VAL A 174 0.91 11.15 0.82
C VAL A 174 0.95 10.33 2.10
N ILE A 175 1.49 9.13 2.01
CA ILE A 175 1.74 8.23 3.13
C ILE A 175 3.26 8.17 3.32
N ALA A 176 3.72 8.40 4.54
CA ALA A 176 5.14 8.27 4.89
C ALA A 176 5.48 6.81 5.19
N GLY A 177 6.59 6.32 4.64
CA GLY A 177 7.11 4.97 4.90
C GLY A 177 8.63 4.97 5.08
N GLY A 178 9.11 4.03 5.89
CA GLY A 178 10.52 3.88 6.25
C GLY A 178 10.85 4.42 7.63
N GLY A 179 11.42 3.57 8.49
CA GLY A 179 11.90 3.94 9.81
C GLY A 179 10.84 4.29 10.87
N VAL A 180 9.56 4.11 10.58
CA VAL A 180 8.47 4.37 11.54
C VAL A 180 8.24 3.12 12.39
N ALA A 181 8.77 3.12 13.62
CA ALA A 181 8.78 1.94 14.48
C ALA A 181 7.89 2.07 15.72
N ASP A 182 7.51 3.28 16.11
CA ASP A 182 6.76 3.56 17.34
C ASP A 182 5.82 4.77 17.22
N GLY A 183 5.14 5.09 18.31
CA GLY A 183 4.20 6.22 18.36
C GLY A 183 4.88 7.59 18.17
N ALA A 184 6.13 7.74 18.58
CA ALA A 184 6.88 8.99 18.37
C ALA A 184 7.19 9.18 16.88
N GLY A 185 7.60 8.11 16.18
CA GLY A 185 7.80 8.12 14.75
C GLY A 185 6.52 8.42 13.98
N ILE A 186 5.37 7.85 14.38
CA ILE A 186 4.06 8.16 13.81
C ILE A 186 3.73 9.64 14.00
N ALA A 187 3.89 10.18 15.20
CA ALA A 187 3.63 11.57 15.49
C ALA A 187 4.50 12.52 14.66
N ALA A 188 5.78 12.18 14.49
CA ALA A 188 6.70 12.95 13.65
C ALA A 188 6.25 13.00 12.19
N MET A 189 5.85 11.86 11.61
CA MET A 189 5.36 11.80 10.22
C MET A 189 4.03 12.53 10.02
N LEU A 190 3.15 12.52 11.02
CA LEU A 190 1.88 13.26 10.99
C LEU A 190 2.06 14.77 11.14
N ALA A 191 3.17 15.23 11.69
CA ALA A 191 3.51 16.65 11.83
C ALA A 191 4.12 17.26 10.55
N LEU A 192 4.56 16.46 9.58
CA LEU A 192 5.13 16.91 8.30
C LEU A 192 4.05 17.35 7.32
#